data_f62574e096c6937fbe52be3e3d795528
#
_entry.id   f62574e096c6937fbe52be3e3d795528
#
_cell.length_a   1.000
_cell.length_b   1.000
_cell.length_c   1.000
_cell.angle_alpha   90.00
_cell.angle_beta   90.00
_cell.angle_gamma   90.00
#
_symmetry.space_group_name_H-M   'P 1'
#
loop_
_entity.id
_entity.type
_entity.pdbx_description
1 polymer ?
#
loop_
_entity_poly.entity_id
_entity_poly.type
_entity_poly.pdbx_seq_one_letter_code
_entity_poly.pdbx_strand_id
1 'polypeptide(L)'
;VVFYSVWIVVYTLIRYKKIPLIELNFLWASIAGALIMFSNGAYSRAADGSDGYKEIHITVSGLARQFISNIWYHLSINNWVLNILLIIVLLILIQKSGRKTFATIEMTVVFCGYSVYSVFHKIYPQWVFDSDQNLNNAINTMLAILFFANVLLCIWKNVDRKEGISMCILYLSSGAVAAPLLAANPIGARCFYVSYIFQALVLLKLIRYLTGRYRTELFYPILITGMAVCVLCVIYVRMFLAIGQVNDYRAQLIQTGIEQEHKKI
;
A
#
# COMPACT_ATOMS: atom_id res chain seq x y z
N VAL A 1 -6.21 -7.41 9.20
CA VAL A 1 -6.26 -7.22 10.67
C VAL A 1 -5.76 -8.47 11.37
N VAL A 2 -6.31 -9.69 11.11
CA VAL A 2 -5.90 -10.96 11.76
C VAL A 2 -4.39 -11.20 11.64
N PHE A 3 -3.83 -11.10 10.44
CA PHE A 3 -2.39 -11.29 10.22
C PHE A 3 -1.55 -10.32 11.06
N TYR A 4 -1.99 -9.07 11.17
CA TYR A 4 -1.30 -8.07 11.98
C TYR A 4 -1.39 -8.35 13.47
N SER A 5 -2.55 -8.78 13.97
CA SER A 5 -2.71 -9.16 15.38
C SER A 5 -1.87 -10.38 15.75
N VAL A 6 -1.75 -11.36 14.86
CA VAL A 6 -0.81 -12.50 15.04
C VAL A 6 0.63 -11.98 15.13
N TRP A 7 1.04 -11.06 14.24
CA TRP A 7 2.38 -10.47 14.27
C TRP A 7 2.67 -9.70 15.56
N ILE A 8 1.72 -8.92 16.06
CA ILE A 8 1.85 -8.21 17.33
C ILE A 8 2.10 -9.22 18.46
N VAL A 9 1.29 -10.29 18.54
CA VAL A 9 1.43 -11.34 19.55
C VAL A 9 2.80 -12.02 19.45
N VAL A 10 3.21 -12.42 18.25
CA VAL A 10 4.53 -13.06 18.01
C VAL A 10 5.67 -12.13 18.39
N TYR A 11 5.61 -10.85 17.96
CA TYR A 11 6.64 -9.86 18.30
C TYR A 11 6.75 -9.64 19.80
N THR A 12 5.62 -9.52 20.51
CA THR A 12 5.57 -9.29 21.95
C THR A 12 6.08 -10.51 22.71
N LEU A 13 5.71 -11.73 22.26
CA LEU A 13 6.21 -12.96 22.82
C LEU A 13 7.75 -13.07 22.70
N ILE A 14 8.30 -12.77 21.52
CA ILE A 14 9.75 -12.82 21.28
C ILE A 14 10.48 -11.78 22.12
N ARG A 15 9.93 -10.56 22.25
CA ARG A 15 10.59 -9.45 22.92
C ARG A 15 10.48 -9.49 24.44
N TYR A 16 9.29 -9.80 24.96
CA TYR A 16 8.98 -9.69 26.39
C TYR A 16 8.80 -11.03 27.06
N LYS A 17 8.79 -12.15 26.32
CA LYS A 17 8.52 -13.50 26.78
C LYS A 17 7.20 -13.63 27.58
N LYS A 18 6.29 -12.69 27.38
CA LYS A 18 4.95 -12.62 27.98
C LYS A 18 3.99 -12.07 26.94
N ILE A 19 2.77 -12.54 26.94
CA ILE A 19 1.71 -12.02 26.07
C ILE A 19 0.75 -11.23 26.97
N PRO A 20 0.64 -9.90 26.82
CA PRO A 20 -0.35 -9.13 27.54
C PRO A 20 -1.77 -9.53 27.12
N LEU A 21 -2.69 -9.50 28.06
CA LEU A 21 -4.11 -9.88 27.84
C LEU A 21 -4.77 -9.01 26.74
N ILE A 22 -4.35 -7.76 26.65
CA ILE A 22 -4.85 -6.79 25.64
C ILE A 22 -4.53 -7.28 24.23
N GLU A 23 -3.33 -7.77 23.98
CA GLU A 23 -2.91 -8.24 22.65
C GLU A 23 -3.60 -9.55 22.27
N LEU A 24 -3.82 -10.43 23.25
CA LEU A 24 -4.60 -11.64 23.06
C LEU A 24 -6.06 -11.32 22.76
N ASN A 25 -6.67 -10.39 23.47
CA ASN A 25 -8.04 -9.93 23.19
C ASN A 25 -8.15 -9.27 21.81
N PHE A 26 -7.15 -8.50 21.39
CA PHE A 26 -7.11 -7.93 20.05
C PHE A 26 -7.01 -9.00 18.96
N LEU A 27 -6.25 -10.06 19.19
CA LEU A 27 -6.18 -11.23 18.30
C LEU A 27 -7.54 -11.92 18.19
N TRP A 28 -8.20 -12.21 19.33
CA TRP A 28 -9.51 -12.84 19.33
C TRP A 28 -10.58 -11.98 18.66
N ALA A 29 -10.60 -10.67 18.92
CA ALA A 29 -11.51 -9.73 18.25
C ALA A 29 -11.28 -9.69 16.74
N SER A 30 -10.02 -9.78 16.31
CA SER A 30 -9.65 -9.81 14.89
C SER A 30 -10.10 -11.11 14.21
N ILE A 31 -9.97 -12.25 14.89
CA ILE A 31 -10.43 -13.55 14.40
C ILE A 31 -11.96 -13.55 14.30
N ALA A 32 -12.63 -13.10 15.36
CA ALA A 32 -14.11 -13.02 15.38
C ALA A 32 -14.63 -12.11 14.26
N GLY A 33 -14.02 -10.94 14.07
CA GLY A 33 -14.36 -10.02 12.96
C GLY A 33 -14.13 -10.65 11.58
N ALA A 34 -13.06 -11.41 11.41
CA ALA A 34 -12.83 -12.14 10.16
C ALA A 34 -13.88 -13.22 9.94
N LEU A 35 -14.21 -14.02 10.96
CA LEU A 35 -15.25 -15.06 10.86
C LEU A 35 -16.61 -14.46 10.51
N ILE A 36 -17.00 -13.35 11.12
CA ILE A 36 -18.23 -12.62 10.78
C ILE A 36 -18.19 -12.14 9.32
N MET A 37 -17.07 -11.59 8.88
CA MET A 37 -16.91 -11.12 7.50
C MET A 37 -17.01 -12.27 6.49
N PHE A 38 -16.46 -13.44 6.81
CA PHE A 38 -16.54 -14.63 5.97
C PHE A 38 -17.93 -15.29 6.00
N SER A 39 -18.64 -15.22 7.13
CA SER A 39 -19.98 -15.84 7.27
C SER A 39 -21.09 -15.02 6.61
N ASN A 40 -20.93 -13.70 6.50
CA ASN A 40 -21.94 -12.80 5.95
C ASN A 40 -21.80 -12.56 4.45
N GLY A 41 -22.23 -13.53 3.64
CA GLY A 41 -22.70 -13.29 2.28
C GLY A 41 -21.83 -12.54 1.25
N ALA A 42 -20.76 -11.85 1.67
CA ALA A 42 -19.88 -11.14 0.74
C ALA A 42 -19.09 -12.12 -0.14
N TYR A 43 -18.69 -13.24 0.43
CA TYR A 43 -17.99 -14.31 -0.31
C TYR A 43 -18.96 -15.24 -1.04
N SER A 44 -20.16 -15.50 -0.51
CA SER A 44 -21.18 -16.26 -1.23
C SER A 44 -21.65 -15.50 -2.48
N ARG A 45 -21.85 -14.18 -2.39
CA ARG A 45 -22.16 -13.34 -3.56
C ARG A 45 -21.03 -13.32 -4.60
N ALA A 46 -19.77 -13.34 -4.14
CA ALA A 46 -18.63 -13.44 -5.05
C ALA A 46 -18.55 -14.83 -5.72
N ALA A 47 -18.93 -15.90 -5.01
CA ALA A 47 -18.99 -17.26 -5.55
C ALA A 47 -20.16 -17.46 -6.53
N ASP A 48 -21.30 -16.81 -6.27
CA ASP A 48 -22.50 -16.91 -7.12
C ASP A 48 -22.42 -16.05 -8.39
N GLY A 49 -21.31 -15.32 -8.62
CA GLY A 49 -21.13 -14.45 -9.79
C GLY A 49 -22.11 -13.28 -9.85
N SER A 50 -22.94 -13.08 -8.82
CA SER A 50 -23.82 -11.93 -8.69
C SER A 50 -22.99 -10.66 -8.44
N ASP A 51 -23.49 -9.50 -8.87
CA ASP A 51 -22.83 -8.20 -8.74
C ASP A 51 -21.56 -7.98 -9.60
N GLY A 52 -21.40 -8.72 -10.71
CA GLY A 52 -20.28 -8.52 -11.66
C GLY A 52 -18.92 -9.03 -11.16
N TYR A 53 -18.91 -9.81 -10.09
CA TYR A 53 -17.72 -10.54 -9.67
C TYR A 53 -17.43 -11.66 -10.67
N LYS A 54 -16.25 -11.64 -11.27
CA LYS A 54 -15.80 -12.76 -12.11
C LYS A 54 -15.28 -13.88 -11.23
N GLU A 55 -15.66 -15.12 -11.55
CA GLU A 55 -15.06 -16.30 -10.92
C GLU A 55 -13.54 -16.24 -11.03
N ILE A 56 -12.88 -16.29 -9.90
CA ILE A 56 -11.43 -16.42 -9.85
C ILE A 56 -11.11 -17.89 -9.74
N HIS A 57 -10.57 -18.42 -10.82
CA HIS A 57 -9.92 -19.72 -10.73
C HIS A 57 -8.69 -19.56 -9.84
N ILE A 58 -8.76 -20.07 -8.59
CA ILE A 58 -7.64 -20.10 -7.64
C ILE A 58 -6.61 -21.14 -8.12
N THR A 59 -6.01 -20.84 -9.27
CA THR A 59 -4.88 -21.59 -9.81
C THR A 59 -3.62 -20.75 -9.61
N VAL A 60 -2.47 -21.41 -9.46
CA VAL A 60 -1.18 -20.71 -9.29
C VAL A 60 -0.94 -19.71 -10.43
N SER A 61 -1.29 -20.08 -11.66
CA SER A 61 -1.19 -19.21 -12.84
C SER A 61 -2.16 -18.02 -12.79
N GLY A 62 -3.38 -18.22 -12.29
CA GLY A 62 -4.38 -17.17 -12.10
C GLY A 62 -3.94 -16.16 -11.04
N LEU A 63 -3.46 -16.63 -9.90
CA LEU A 63 -2.91 -15.78 -8.84
C LEU A 63 -1.68 -15.01 -9.30
N ALA A 64 -0.77 -15.65 -10.05
CA ALA A 64 0.40 -14.98 -10.62
C ALA A 64 0.02 -13.89 -11.62
N ARG A 65 -0.95 -14.15 -12.49
CA ARG A 65 -1.48 -13.15 -13.44
C ARG A 65 -2.10 -11.97 -12.70
N GLN A 66 -2.93 -12.23 -11.66
CA GLN A 66 -3.55 -11.19 -10.86
C GLN A 66 -2.50 -10.32 -10.13
N PHE A 67 -1.45 -10.95 -9.63
CA PHE A 67 -0.33 -10.27 -8.98
C PHE A 67 0.40 -9.33 -9.95
N ILE A 68 0.73 -9.84 -11.14
CA ILE A 68 1.46 -9.09 -12.18
C ILE A 68 0.60 -7.95 -12.75
N SER A 69 -0.69 -8.20 -13.04
CA SER A 69 -1.52 -7.22 -13.73
C SER A 69 -2.09 -6.13 -12.82
N ASN A 70 -2.34 -6.43 -11.55
CA ASN A 70 -3.11 -5.51 -10.70
C ASN A 70 -2.39 -5.10 -9.41
N ILE A 71 -1.88 -6.05 -8.62
CA ILE A 71 -1.43 -5.75 -7.26
C ILE A 71 -0.19 -4.86 -7.26
N TRP A 72 0.82 -5.23 -8.04
CA TRP A 72 2.05 -4.43 -8.09
C TRP A 72 1.83 -3.06 -8.70
N TYR A 73 0.94 -2.96 -9.69
CA TYR A 73 0.59 -1.67 -10.26
C TYR A 73 0.04 -0.71 -9.21
N HIS A 74 -0.89 -1.18 -8.37
CA HIS A 74 -1.47 -0.35 -7.32
C HIS A 74 -0.45 0.00 -6.22
N LEU A 75 0.38 -0.94 -5.79
CA LEU A 75 1.39 -0.69 -4.76
C LEU A 75 2.53 0.21 -5.25
N SER A 76 2.87 0.16 -6.54
CA SER A 76 3.97 0.92 -7.11
C SER A 76 3.51 2.22 -7.78
N ILE A 77 2.81 2.14 -8.91
CA ILE A 77 2.51 3.30 -9.75
C ILE A 77 1.39 4.17 -9.16
N ASN A 78 0.30 3.57 -8.67
CA ASN A 78 -0.78 4.38 -8.09
C ASN A 78 -0.38 5.07 -6.79
N ASN A 79 0.60 4.52 -6.07
CA ASN A 79 1.14 5.09 -4.82
C ASN A 79 2.45 5.86 -5.05
N TRP A 80 2.68 6.36 -6.26
CA TRP A 80 3.96 6.98 -6.67
C TRP A 80 4.41 8.12 -5.75
N VAL A 81 3.49 8.95 -5.27
CA VAL A 81 3.84 10.09 -4.41
C VAL A 81 4.43 9.62 -3.08
N LEU A 82 3.77 8.67 -2.40
CA LEU A 82 4.27 8.14 -1.14
C LEU A 82 5.59 7.39 -1.33
N ASN A 83 5.73 6.65 -2.44
CA ASN A 83 6.97 5.98 -2.79
C ASN A 83 8.12 6.96 -3.06
N ILE A 84 7.87 8.09 -3.75
CA ILE A 84 8.88 9.13 -3.95
C ILE A 84 9.28 9.78 -2.61
N LEU A 85 8.33 10.08 -1.74
CA LEU A 85 8.65 10.60 -0.41
C LEU A 85 9.51 9.61 0.39
N LEU A 86 9.19 8.32 0.32
CA LEU A 86 9.98 7.27 0.94
C LEU A 86 11.40 7.23 0.35
N ILE A 87 11.53 7.31 -0.97
CA ILE A 87 12.83 7.36 -1.67
C ILE A 87 13.66 8.56 -1.20
N ILE A 88 13.08 9.76 -1.15
CA ILE A 88 13.80 10.96 -0.68
C ILE A 88 14.39 10.73 0.72
N VAL A 89 13.59 10.20 1.64
CA VAL A 89 14.03 9.92 3.01
C VAL A 89 15.11 8.83 3.04
N LEU A 90 14.99 7.78 2.22
CA LEU A 90 16.00 6.72 2.11
C LEU A 90 17.32 7.22 1.49
N LEU A 91 17.27 8.11 0.50
CA LEU A 91 18.46 8.73 -0.08
C LEU A 91 19.18 9.62 0.95
N ILE A 92 18.44 10.37 1.76
CA ILE A 92 19.01 11.13 2.88
C ILE A 92 19.67 10.17 3.89
N LEU A 93 19.03 9.05 4.20
CA LEU A 93 19.57 8.03 5.10
C LEU A 93 20.89 7.45 4.56
N ILE A 94 20.95 7.09 3.28
CA ILE A 94 22.16 6.61 2.60
C ILE A 94 23.26 7.66 2.69
N GLN A 95 22.97 8.92 2.35
CA GLN A 95 23.94 10.01 2.40
C GLN A 95 24.52 10.23 3.81
N LYS A 96 23.64 10.24 4.83
CA LYS A 96 24.05 10.46 6.23
C LYS A 96 24.77 9.26 6.84
N SER A 97 24.52 8.03 6.37
CA SER A 97 25.24 6.84 6.85
C SER A 97 26.72 6.82 6.46
N GLY A 98 27.11 7.60 5.44
CA GLY A 98 28.51 7.74 4.98
C GLY A 98 29.11 6.46 4.36
N ARG A 99 28.34 5.38 4.25
CA ARG A 99 28.79 4.08 3.73
C ARG A 99 28.79 4.09 2.21
N LYS A 100 29.92 4.40 1.60
CA LYS A 100 30.10 4.30 0.15
C LYS A 100 30.46 2.87 -0.25
N THR A 101 29.46 2.02 -0.42
CA THR A 101 29.63 0.64 -0.91
C THR A 101 28.97 0.49 -2.28
N PHE A 102 29.35 -0.52 -3.05
CA PHE A 102 28.69 -0.84 -4.32
C PHE A 102 27.16 -0.95 -4.14
N ALA A 103 26.72 -1.57 -3.05
CA ALA A 103 25.30 -1.70 -2.74
C ALA A 103 24.58 -0.35 -2.50
N THR A 104 25.28 0.68 -1.98
CA THR A 104 24.67 2.01 -1.84
C THR A 104 24.52 2.73 -3.17
N ILE A 105 25.44 2.50 -4.09
CA ILE A 105 25.35 3.04 -5.46
C ILE A 105 24.18 2.37 -6.19
N GLU A 106 24.11 1.04 -6.14
CA GLU A 106 23.03 0.25 -6.75
C GLU A 106 21.65 0.69 -6.22
N MET A 107 21.47 0.80 -4.90
CA MET A 107 20.22 1.30 -4.29
C MET A 107 19.86 2.70 -4.78
N THR A 108 20.84 3.60 -4.88
CA THR A 108 20.60 4.97 -5.37
C THR A 108 20.14 4.97 -6.82
N VAL A 109 20.77 4.15 -7.68
CA VAL A 109 20.39 4.01 -9.08
C VAL A 109 18.97 3.44 -9.21
N VAL A 110 18.64 2.40 -8.45
CA VAL A 110 17.30 1.82 -8.46
C VAL A 110 16.25 2.83 -7.99
N PHE A 111 16.51 3.58 -6.92
CA PHE A 111 15.59 4.59 -6.40
C PHE A 111 15.37 5.75 -7.38
N CYS A 112 16.43 6.26 -7.99
CA CYS A 112 16.32 7.30 -9.02
C CYS A 112 15.59 6.79 -10.26
N GLY A 113 15.96 5.61 -10.76
CA GLY A 113 15.33 4.99 -11.93
C GLY A 113 13.85 4.71 -11.70
N TYR A 114 13.49 4.16 -10.54
CA TYR A 114 12.09 3.93 -10.17
C TYR A 114 11.31 5.25 -10.09
N SER A 115 11.89 6.31 -9.51
CA SER A 115 11.23 7.62 -9.40
C SER A 115 10.92 8.18 -10.79
N VAL A 116 11.90 8.19 -11.69
CA VAL A 116 11.73 8.67 -13.08
C VAL A 116 10.68 7.83 -13.79
N TYR A 117 10.76 6.51 -13.71
CA TYR A 117 9.78 5.61 -14.32
C TYR A 117 8.36 5.86 -13.82
N SER A 118 8.17 5.96 -12.49
CA SER A 118 6.86 6.13 -11.87
C SER A 118 6.20 7.45 -12.27
N VAL A 119 6.98 8.55 -12.27
CA VAL A 119 6.49 9.86 -12.68
C VAL A 119 6.15 9.86 -14.18
N PHE A 120 7.05 9.32 -15.00
CA PHE A 120 6.86 9.26 -16.44
C PHE A 120 5.63 8.43 -16.80
N HIS A 121 5.47 7.24 -16.20
CA HIS A 121 4.32 6.37 -16.42
C HIS A 121 3.00 7.03 -16.00
N LYS A 122 3.02 7.88 -14.96
CA LYS A 122 1.82 8.57 -14.48
C LYS A 122 1.43 9.76 -15.35
N ILE A 123 2.41 10.49 -15.87
CA ILE A 123 2.17 11.70 -16.68
C ILE A 123 1.90 11.33 -18.14
N TYR A 124 2.59 10.33 -18.66
CA TYR A 124 2.53 9.90 -20.06
C TYR A 124 2.19 8.40 -20.18
N PRO A 125 1.01 7.95 -19.74
CA PRO A 125 0.66 6.54 -19.78
C PRO A 125 0.67 5.96 -21.19
N GLN A 126 0.34 6.77 -22.22
CA GLN A 126 0.33 6.36 -23.61
C GLN A 126 1.73 6.14 -24.23
N TRP A 127 2.78 6.64 -23.61
CA TRP A 127 4.16 6.50 -24.12
C TRP A 127 4.88 5.27 -23.58
N VAL A 128 4.34 4.69 -22.52
CA VAL A 128 4.94 3.54 -21.85
C VAL A 128 4.26 2.28 -22.38
N PHE A 129 4.86 1.68 -23.40
CA PHE A 129 4.47 0.34 -23.91
C PHE A 129 2.99 0.22 -24.30
N ASP A 130 2.43 1.19 -25.00
CA ASP A 130 1.04 1.23 -25.45
C ASP A 130 0.67 0.04 -26.37
N SER A 131 1.68 -0.56 -27.02
CA SER A 131 1.51 -1.66 -27.95
C SER A 131 1.42 -3.04 -27.30
N ASP A 132 1.96 -3.23 -26.08
CA ASP A 132 1.97 -4.53 -25.40
C ASP A 132 1.76 -4.40 -23.89
N GLN A 133 0.51 -4.62 -23.48
CA GLN A 133 0.11 -4.55 -22.07
C GLN A 133 0.82 -5.61 -21.20
N ASN A 134 1.17 -6.77 -21.76
CA ASN A 134 1.85 -7.82 -21.01
C ASN A 134 3.30 -7.42 -20.71
N LEU A 135 3.99 -6.81 -21.67
CA LEU A 135 5.35 -6.30 -21.49
C LEU A 135 5.38 -5.17 -20.47
N ASN A 136 4.42 -4.24 -20.54
CA ASN A 136 4.27 -3.15 -19.57
C ASN A 136 4.05 -3.69 -18.14
N ASN A 137 3.16 -4.65 -17.98
CA ASN A 137 2.90 -5.28 -16.69
C ASN A 137 4.12 -6.03 -16.14
N ALA A 138 4.88 -6.71 -17.00
CA ALA A 138 6.10 -7.42 -16.59
C ALA A 138 7.18 -6.44 -16.12
N ILE A 139 7.43 -5.35 -16.86
CA ILE A 139 8.39 -4.31 -16.49
C ILE A 139 7.98 -3.63 -15.18
N ASN A 140 6.70 -3.24 -15.06
CA ASN A 140 6.18 -2.63 -13.85
C ASN A 140 6.34 -3.54 -12.62
N THR A 141 6.04 -4.83 -12.77
CA THR A 141 6.21 -5.83 -11.72
C THR A 141 7.67 -5.98 -11.32
N MET A 142 8.57 -6.10 -12.29
CA MET A 142 10.01 -6.23 -12.04
C MET A 142 10.56 -5.01 -11.29
N LEU A 143 10.23 -3.80 -11.74
CA LEU A 143 10.66 -2.56 -11.10
C LEU A 143 10.08 -2.43 -9.69
N ALA A 144 8.83 -2.82 -9.49
CA ALA A 144 8.19 -2.80 -8.16
C ALA A 144 8.85 -3.79 -7.19
N ILE A 145 9.21 -4.99 -7.65
CA ILE A 145 9.94 -5.99 -6.84
C ILE A 145 11.32 -5.47 -6.48
N LEU A 146 12.06 -4.94 -7.46
CA LEU A 146 13.39 -4.35 -7.23
C LEU A 146 13.31 -3.20 -6.24
N PHE A 147 12.35 -2.30 -6.41
CA PHE A 147 12.13 -1.19 -5.48
C PHE A 147 11.82 -1.70 -4.07
N PHE A 148 10.88 -2.63 -3.93
CA PHE A 148 10.48 -3.19 -2.64
C PHE A 148 11.66 -3.86 -1.92
N ALA A 149 12.44 -4.67 -2.63
CA ALA A 149 13.64 -5.32 -2.09
C ALA A 149 14.71 -4.31 -1.66
N ASN A 150 14.95 -3.28 -2.47
CA ASN A 150 15.93 -2.25 -2.16
C ASN A 150 15.53 -1.37 -0.96
N VAL A 151 14.24 -1.10 -0.75
CA VAL A 151 13.75 -0.43 0.47
C VAL A 151 14.09 -1.27 1.70
N LEU A 152 13.80 -2.58 1.69
CA LEU A 152 14.12 -3.49 2.79
C LEU A 152 15.62 -3.56 3.06
N LEU A 153 16.43 -3.71 2.02
CA LEU A 153 17.89 -3.77 2.11
C LEU A 153 18.48 -2.44 2.65
N CYS A 154 17.94 -1.30 2.21
CA CYS A 154 18.37 0.00 2.67
C CYS A 154 18.09 0.19 4.15
N ILE A 155 16.88 -0.15 4.61
CA ILE A 155 16.52 -0.11 6.02
C ILE A 155 17.43 -1.04 6.82
N TRP A 156 17.58 -2.29 6.38
CA TRP A 156 18.40 -3.30 7.08
C TRP A 156 19.87 -2.90 7.25
N LYS A 157 20.44 -2.24 6.23
CA LYS A 157 21.88 -1.85 6.25
C LYS A 157 22.16 -0.54 6.98
N ASN A 158 21.21 0.41 6.98
CA ASN A 158 21.48 1.78 7.41
C ASN A 158 20.75 2.16 8.71
N VAL A 159 19.80 1.36 9.18
CA VAL A 159 19.08 1.59 10.43
C VAL A 159 19.59 0.64 11.52
N ASP A 160 19.58 1.09 12.78
CA ASP A 160 19.96 0.24 13.91
C ASP A 160 19.08 -1.00 13.99
N ARG A 161 19.66 -2.16 14.32
CA ARG A 161 19.02 -3.48 14.21
C ARG A 161 17.61 -3.54 14.83
N LYS A 162 17.40 -2.94 16.01
CA LYS A 162 16.10 -2.96 16.72
C LYS A 162 15.02 -2.21 15.96
N GLU A 163 15.33 -0.97 15.52
CA GLU A 163 14.40 -0.13 14.76
C GLU A 163 14.21 -0.66 13.34
N GLY A 164 15.30 -1.13 12.71
CA GLY A 164 15.28 -1.69 11.36
C GLY A 164 14.37 -2.90 11.22
N ILE A 165 14.42 -3.85 12.16
CA ILE A 165 13.51 -5.01 12.18
C ILE A 165 12.05 -4.54 12.22
N SER A 166 11.72 -3.59 13.10
CA SER A 166 10.36 -3.07 13.22
C SER A 166 9.88 -2.39 11.94
N MET A 167 10.75 -1.62 11.28
CA MET A 167 10.43 -0.96 10.00
C MET A 167 10.29 -1.97 8.87
N CYS A 168 11.16 -2.98 8.79
CA CYS A 168 11.06 -4.05 7.79
C CYS A 168 9.76 -4.85 7.97
N ILE A 169 9.36 -5.18 9.19
CA ILE A 169 8.09 -5.86 9.47
C ILE A 169 6.91 -5.00 8.99
N LEU A 170 6.89 -3.71 9.31
CA LEU A 170 5.82 -2.81 8.84
C LEU A 170 5.78 -2.74 7.31
N TYR A 171 6.94 -2.66 6.65
CA TYR A 171 7.00 -2.59 5.20
C TYR A 171 6.55 -3.90 4.55
N LEU A 172 6.96 -5.05 5.08
CA LEU A 172 6.46 -6.36 4.65
C LEU A 172 4.96 -6.51 4.88
N SER A 173 4.44 -5.95 5.97
CA SER A 173 3.00 -5.95 6.26
C SER A 173 2.20 -5.19 5.19
N SER A 174 2.78 -4.16 4.55
CA SER A 174 2.12 -3.45 3.45
C SER A 174 1.84 -4.37 2.24
N GLY A 175 2.75 -5.28 1.93
CA GLY A 175 2.54 -6.30 0.90
C GLY A 175 1.61 -7.43 1.36
N ALA A 176 1.80 -7.90 2.61
CA ALA A 176 1.02 -9.01 3.15
C ALA A 176 -0.49 -8.70 3.26
N VAL A 177 -0.86 -7.46 3.57
CA VAL A 177 -2.26 -7.03 3.62
C VAL A 177 -2.90 -7.00 2.23
N ALA A 178 -2.11 -6.84 1.18
CA ALA A 178 -2.59 -6.94 -0.19
C ALA A 178 -2.76 -8.40 -0.68
N ALA A 179 -2.20 -9.39 0.02
CA ALA A 179 -2.25 -10.80 -0.40
C ALA A 179 -3.69 -11.36 -0.59
N PRO A 180 -4.69 -11.06 0.27
CA PRO A 180 -6.06 -11.50 0.03
C PRO A 180 -6.69 -10.97 -1.26
N LEU A 181 -6.17 -9.85 -1.79
CA LEU A 181 -6.65 -9.27 -3.04
C LEU A 181 -6.26 -10.11 -4.27
N LEU A 182 -5.31 -11.06 -4.12
CA LEU A 182 -5.00 -12.04 -5.16
C LEU A 182 -6.21 -12.90 -5.55
N ALA A 183 -7.12 -13.11 -4.59
CA ALA A 183 -8.34 -13.88 -4.76
C ALA A 183 -9.60 -13.00 -4.94
N ALA A 184 -9.44 -11.70 -5.21
CA ALA A 184 -10.56 -10.77 -5.38
C ALA A 184 -10.60 -10.20 -6.80
N ASN A 185 -11.79 -10.00 -7.37
CA ASN A 185 -12.02 -9.33 -8.65
C ASN A 185 -13.45 -8.76 -8.68
N PRO A 186 -13.66 -7.48 -8.98
CA PRO A 186 -12.70 -6.47 -9.40
C PRO A 186 -11.92 -5.85 -8.24
N ILE A 187 -10.66 -5.47 -8.50
CA ILE A 187 -9.79 -4.78 -7.54
C ILE A 187 -9.69 -3.30 -7.91
N GLY A 188 -9.99 -2.43 -6.95
CA GLY A 188 -9.81 -0.99 -7.11
C GLY A 188 -8.72 -0.43 -6.20
N ALA A 189 -8.25 0.79 -6.49
CA ALA A 189 -7.23 1.47 -5.69
C ALA A 189 -7.58 1.57 -4.20
N ARG A 190 -8.87 1.70 -3.87
CA ARG A 190 -9.37 1.75 -2.49
C ARG A 190 -9.01 0.52 -1.64
N CYS A 191 -8.84 -0.65 -2.27
CA CYS A 191 -8.51 -1.89 -1.58
C CYS A 191 -7.08 -1.86 -0.99
N PHE A 192 -6.22 -0.94 -1.46
CA PHE A 192 -4.83 -0.81 -1.03
C PHE A 192 -4.61 0.25 0.06
N TYR A 193 -5.64 0.92 0.56
CA TYR A 193 -5.46 1.97 1.59
C TYR A 193 -4.72 1.48 2.83
N VAL A 194 -5.02 0.26 3.29
CA VAL A 194 -4.33 -0.30 4.45
C VAL A 194 -2.85 -0.51 4.17
N SER A 195 -2.49 -0.96 2.96
CA SER A 195 -1.09 -1.09 2.52
C SER A 195 -0.38 0.27 2.51
N TYR A 196 -1.05 1.32 2.05
CA TYR A 196 -0.51 2.69 2.03
C TYR A 196 -0.30 3.23 3.45
N ILE A 197 -1.19 2.91 4.40
CA ILE A 197 -1.03 3.28 5.80
C ILE A 197 0.25 2.65 6.37
N PHE A 198 0.53 1.37 6.10
CA PHE A 198 1.77 0.73 6.55
C PHE A 198 3.01 1.38 5.95
N GLN A 199 2.99 1.72 4.66
CA GLN A 199 4.10 2.43 4.03
C GLN A 199 4.29 3.84 4.61
N ALA A 200 3.21 4.56 4.88
CA ALA A 200 3.26 5.86 5.55
C ALA A 200 3.83 5.77 6.98
N LEU A 201 3.47 4.71 7.73
CA LEU A 201 4.06 4.46 9.05
C LEU A 201 5.57 4.18 8.98
N VAL A 202 6.03 3.47 7.96
CA VAL A 202 7.48 3.27 7.72
C VAL A 202 8.15 4.61 7.43
N LEU A 203 7.56 5.44 6.56
CA LEU A 203 8.06 6.78 6.25
C LEU A 203 8.18 7.65 7.52
N LEU A 204 7.14 7.69 8.34
CA LEU A 204 7.15 8.45 9.60
C LEU A 204 8.21 7.93 10.58
N LYS A 205 8.36 6.60 10.70
CA LYS A 205 9.42 6.01 11.53
C LYS A 205 10.82 6.32 11.02
N LEU A 206 11.04 6.31 9.71
CA LEU A 206 12.31 6.70 9.10
C LEU A 206 12.62 8.17 9.37
N ILE A 207 11.66 9.07 9.20
CA ILE A 207 11.81 10.49 9.51
C ILE A 207 12.18 10.67 11.00
N ARG A 208 11.44 10.02 11.89
CA ARG A 208 11.73 10.07 13.33
C ARG A 208 13.13 9.54 13.66
N TYR A 209 13.54 8.45 13.03
CA TYR A 209 14.89 7.89 13.21
C TYR A 209 15.97 8.87 12.76
N LEU A 210 15.80 9.47 11.58
CA LEU A 210 16.74 10.45 11.04
C LEU A 210 16.84 11.70 11.92
N THR A 211 15.71 12.25 12.36
CA THR A 211 15.68 13.44 13.24
C THR A 211 16.32 13.16 14.60
N GLY A 212 16.07 12.00 15.18
CA GLY A 212 16.66 11.61 16.46
C GLY A 212 18.18 11.41 16.40
N ARG A 213 18.70 10.89 15.26
CA ARG A 213 20.12 10.57 15.13
C ARG A 213 20.98 11.70 14.59
N TYR A 214 20.45 12.54 13.68
CA TYR A 214 21.22 13.56 12.95
C TYR A 214 20.85 15.01 13.28
N ARG A 215 20.21 15.22 14.34
CA ARG A 215 19.77 16.37 15.17
C ARG A 215 19.35 17.69 14.52
N THR A 216 19.83 18.20 13.42
CA THR A 216 19.58 19.62 13.07
C THR A 216 19.33 19.94 11.61
N GLU A 217 19.75 19.12 10.68
CA GLU A 217 19.71 19.50 9.26
C GLU A 217 18.46 19.00 8.52
N LEU A 218 17.57 18.31 9.22
CA LEU A 218 16.37 17.70 8.63
C LEU A 218 15.11 18.56 8.75
N PHE A 219 15.19 19.75 9.32
CA PHE A 219 14.03 20.62 9.47
C PHE A 219 13.36 20.92 8.11
N TYR A 220 14.12 21.31 7.11
CA TYR A 220 13.58 21.63 5.77
C TYR A 220 13.00 20.40 5.07
N PRO A 221 13.67 19.24 4.97
CA PRO A 221 13.09 18.03 4.40
C PRO A 221 11.82 17.57 5.13
N ILE A 222 11.76 17.68 6.46
CA ILE A 222 10.56 17.34 7.23
C ILE A 222 9.42 18.32 6.94
N LEU A 223 9.70 19.61 6.89
CA LEU A 223 8.72 20.63 6.55
C LEU A 223 8.15 20.42 5.14
N ILE A 224 9.02 20.15 4.16
CA ILE A 224 8.60 19.87 2.78
C ILE A 224 7.75 18.60 2.72
N THR A 225 8.18 17.53 3.41
CA THR A 225 7.43 16.27 3.46
C THR A 225 6.08 16.46 4.15
N GLY A 226 6.06 17.22 5.26
CA GLY A 226 4.82 17.57 5.96
C GLY A 226 3.84 18.36 5.10
N MET A 227 4.33 19.36 4.37
CA MET A 227 3.50 20.13 3.42
C MET A 227 2.98 19.24 2.29
N ALA A 228 3.81 18.34 1.74
CA ALA A 228 3.38 17.41 0.70
C ALA A 228 2.28 16.46 1.20
N VAL A 229 2.40 15.95 2.42
CA VAL A 229 1.36 15.13 3.06
C VAL A 229 0.07 15.93 3.25
N CYS A 230 0.15 17.18 3.72
CA CYS A 230 -1.03 18.04 3.85
C CYS A 230 -1.72 18.28 2.50
N VAL A 231 -0.96 18.56 1.45
CA VAL A 231 -1.52 18.73 0.08
C VAL A 231 -2.22 17.45 -0.38
N LEU A 232 -1.61 16.29 -0.16
CA LEU A 232 -2.23 15.00 -0.47
C LEU A 232 -3.53 14.78 0.32
N CYS A 233 -3.55 15.09 1.61
CA CYS A 233 -4.77 15.00 2.42
C CYS A 233 -5.88 15.87 1.83
N VAL A 234 -5.58 17.11 1.43
CA VAL A 234 -6.57 18.00 0.79
C VAL A 234 -7.08 17.41 -0.53
N ILE A 235 -6.20 16.86 -1.36
CA ILE A 235 -6.59 16.21 -2.62
C ILE A 235 -7.52 15.01 -2.34
N TYR A 236 -7.17 14.14 -1.40
CA TYR A 236 -8.00 13.00 -1.04
C TYR A 236 -9.36 13.42 -0.47
N VAL A 237 -9.39 14.41 0.43
CA VAL A 237 -10.65 14.94 0.97
C VAL A 237 -11.55 15.47 -0.16
N ARG A 238 -11.00 16.25 -1.09
CA ARG A 238 -11.76 16.72 -2.27
C ARG A 238 -12.30 15.59 -3.13
N MET A 239 -11.48 14.55 -3.35
CA MET A 239 -11.90 13.38 -4.13
C MET A 239 -13.05 12.63 -3.43
N PHE A 240 -12.98 12.44 -2.11
CA PHE A 240 -14.06 11.81 -1.34
C PHE A 240 -15.34 12.64 -1.32
N LEU A 241 -15.23 13.96 -1.22
CA LEU A 241 -16.39 14.86 -1.30
C LEU A 241 -17.05 14.78 -2.69
N ALA A 242 -16.27 14.75 -3.76
CA ALA A 242 -16.81 14.59 -5.12
C ALA A 242 -17.52 13.23 -5.30
N ILE A 243 -16.97 12.14 -4.76
CA ILE A 243 -17.61 10.83 -4.78
C ILE A 243 -18.91 10.84 -3.98
N GLY A 244 -18.94 11.51 -2.81
CA GLY A 244 -20.15 11.70 -2.01
C GLY A 244 -21.26 12.38 -2.81
N GLN A 245 -20.96 13.50 -3.47
CA GLN A 245 -21.90 14.25 -4.29
C GLN A 245 -22.49 13.39 -5.46
N VAL A 246 -21.64 12.59 -6.11
CA VAL A 246 -22.12 11.68 -7.17
C VAL A 246 -23.03 10.59 -6.60
N ASN A 247 -22.75 10.09 -5.40
CA ASN A 247 -23.60 9.09 -4.74
C ASN A 247 -24.96 9.67 -4.37
N ASP A 248 -24.98 10.89 -3.82
CA ASP A 248 -26.21 11.59 -3.47
C ASP A 248 -27.09 11.85 -4.72
N TYR A 249 -26.45 12.26 -5.82
CA TYR A 249 -27.14 12.45 -7.11
C TYR A 249 -27.73 11.13 -7.63
N ARG A 250 -26.99 10.03 -7.53
CA ARG A 250 -27.49 8.69 -7.92
C ARG A 250 -28.69 8.25 -7.05
N ALA A 251 -28.63 8.49 -5.75
CA ALA A 251 -29.72 8.18 -4.83
C ALA A 251 -30.99 8.97 -5.20
N GLN A 252 -30.86 10.26 -5.52
CA GLN A 252 -31.97 11.08 -5.98
C GLN A 252 -32.57 10.60 -7.30
N LEU A 253 -31.73 10.20 -8.27
CA LEU A 253 -32.23 9.65 -9.54
C LEU A 253 -33.00 8.33 -9.36
N ILE A 254 -32.55 7.46 -8.46
CA ILE A 254 -33.25 6.21 -8.15
C ILE A 254 -34.60 6.51 -7.48
N GLN A 255 -34.65 7.44 -6.51
CA GLN A 255 -35.89 7.82 -5.86
C GLN A 255 -36.89 8.42 -6.85
N THR A 256 -36.47 9.35 -7.69
CA THR A 256 -37.35 9.94 -8.72
C THR A 256 -37.83 8.90 -9.74
N GLY A 257 -37.02 7.89 -10.09
CA GLY A 257 -37.38 6.79 -10.96
C GLY A 257 -38.49 5.93 -10.33
N ILE A 258 -38.35 5.56 -9.06
CA ILE A 258 -39.33 4.79 -8.30
C ILE A 258 -40.66 5.55 -8.18
N GLU A 259 -40.64 6.86 -7.87
CA GLU A 259 -41.82 7.70 -7.78
C GLU A 259 -42.58 7.83 -9.13
N GLN A 260 -41.84 7.84 -10.23
CA GLN A 260 -42.46 7.88 -11.58
C GLN A 260 -43.08 6.55 -11.96
N GLU A 261 -42.53 5.41 -11.59
CA GLU A 261 -43.15 4.10 -11.78
C GLU A 261 -44.41 3.95 -10.93
N HIS A 262 -44.41 4.36 -9.66
CA HIS A 262 -45.60 4.33 -8.80
C HIS A 262 -46.73 5.24 -9.26
N LYS A 263 -46.48 6.28 -10.04
CA LYS A 263 -47.52 7.15 -10.62
C LYS A 263 -48.13 6.60 -11.91
N LYS A 264 -47.58 5.52 -12.47
CA LYS A 264 -48.08 4.90 -13.71
C LYS A 264 -48.99 3.67 -13.47
N ILE A 265 -49.10 3.26 -12.20
CA ILE A 265 -50.03 2.22 -11.74
C ILE A 265 -51.28 2.92 -11.14
#